data_c2f3e2f81e671eac4e40fa0138761955
#
_entry.id   c2f3e2f81e671eac4e40fa0138761955
#
_cell.length_a   1.000
_cell.length_b   1.000
_cell.length_c   1.000
_cell.angle_alpha   90.00
_cell.angle_beta   90.00
_cell.angle_gamma   90.00
#
_symmetry.space_group_name_H-M   'P 1'
#
loop_
_entity.id
_entity.type
_entity.pdbx_description
1 polymer ?
#
loop_
_entity_poly.entity_id
_entity_poly.type
_entity_poly.pdbx_seq_one_letter_code
_entity_poly.pdbx_strand_id
1 'polypeptide(L)'
;VDIFMGLAAALCWGSTDFLIGINARAVGVRRAVFFSQAIGFVILTALLLTTAIPAFAASRRVWGLALLAAGLTVGATLALSQAFAIGKAALVAPLVTSYGAVTTLLSWLGGERLGALTLAGLAVCLFGVILSAMEPGRQPEKSGSAWPSIAYSLMAALCYGSSFWLQGKYTLPVLGPRVSLWLGYTVGLAAVLILNTDRRALVARPSWRQGGLLLAASLLSLGGFTAFAVGAGAGSVAVVTVLSTLSGGIAALLGALLLRERLSGLQWLGVLTVLAGAVALHLQPA
;
A
#
# COMPACT_ATOMS: atom_id res chain seq x y z
N VAL A 1 -4.43 2.48 -22.53
CA VAL A 1 -4.50 3.42 -21.38
C VAL A 1 -4.21 2.68 -20.08
N ASP A 2 -4.89 1.56 -19.83
CA ASP A 2 -4.79 0.74 -18.61
C ASP A 2 -3.35 0.24 -18.33
N ILE A 3 -2.65 -0.30 -19.35
CA ILE A 3 -1.26 -0.75 -19.21
C ILE A 3 -0.35 0.39 -18.78
N PHE A 4 -0.43 1.54 -19.45
CA PHE A 4 0.39 2.70 -19.11
C PHE A 4 0.09 3.22 -17.69
N MET A 5 -1.17 3.30 -17.34
CA MET A 5 -1.61 3.75 -16.02
C MET A 5 -1.23 2.74 -14.92
N GLY A 6 -1.30 1.43 -15.18
CA GLY A 6 -0.84 0.40 -14.27
C GLY A 6 0.67 0.48 -13.99
N LEU A 7 1.48 0.68 -15.03
CA LEU A 7 2.92 0.89 -14.88
C LEU A 7 3.24 2.22 -14.17
N ALA A 8 2.51 3.29 -14.46
CA ALA A 8 2.66 4.56 -13.77
C ALA A 8 2.32 4.42 -12.27
N ALA A 9 1.26 3.68 -11.93
CA ALA A 9 0.91 3.37 -10.56
C ALA A 9 2.02 2.56 -9.86
N ALA A 10 2.59 1.55 -10.55
CA ALA A 10 3.70 0.74 -10.02
C ALA A 10 4.93 1.59 -9.71
N LEU A 11 5.33 2.46 -10.64
CA LEU A 11 6.47 3.36 -10.44
C LEU A 11 6.23 4.33 -9.29
N CYS A 12 5.05 4.95 -9.25
CA CYS A 12 4.69 5.88 -8.19
C CYS A 12 4.67 5.20 -6.82
N TRP A 13 3.98 4.06 -6.68
CA TRP A 13 3.88 3.36 -5.39
C TRP A 13 5.19 2.70 -4.98
N GLY A 14 5.95 2.11 -5.90
CA GLY A 14 7.26 1.55 -5.59
C GLY A 14 8.25 2.60 -5.10
N SER A 15 8.25 3.79 -5.72
CA SER A 15 9.04 4.92 -5.26
C SER A 15 8.52 5.47 -3.91
N THR A 16 7.20 5.51 -3.71
CA THR A 16 6.58 5.90 -2.43
C THR A 16 6.99 4.97 -1.31
N ASP A 17 6.91 3.66 -1.51
CA ASP A 17 7.26 2.65 -0.51
C ASP A 17 8.72 2.77 -0.08
N PHE A 18 9.62 2.98 -1.04
CA PHE A 18 11.02 3.28 -0.76
C PHE A 18 11.21 4.56 0.08
N LEU A 19 10.51 5.66 -0.28
CA LEU A 19 10.56 6.92 0.45
C LEU A 19 9.91 6.85 1.83
N ILE A 20 8.87 6.04 2.01
CA ILE A 20 8.24 5.78 3.32
C ILE A 20 9.31 5.26 4.31
N GLY A 21 10.13 4.31 3.88
CA GLY A 21 11.21 3.77 4.70
C GLY A 21 12.22 4.84 5.13
N ILE A 22 12.64 5.71 4.20
CA ILE A 22 13.56 6.82 4.49
C ILE A 22 12.89 7.82 5.46
N ASN A 23 11.66 8.23 5.17
CA ASN A 23 10.93 9.21 5.98
C ASN A 23 10.66 8.69 7.40
N ALA A 24 10.22 7.43 7.53
CA ALA A 24 9.93 6.82 8.81
C ALA A 24 11.19 6.73 9.71
N ARG A 25 12.35 6.46 9.11
CA ARG A 25 13.65 6.46 9.83
C ARG A 25 14.13 7.86 10.18
N ALA A 26 13.88 8.86 9.31
CA ALA A 26 14.38 10.22 9.46
C ALA A 26 13.57 11.08 10.45
N VAL A 27 12.23 10.99 10.43
CA VAL A 27 11.35 11.84 11.23
C VAL A 27 10.46 11.06 12.21
N GLY A 28 10.55 9.74 12.19
CA GLY A 28 9.69 8.84 12.95
C GLY A 28 8.38 8.52 12.21
N VAL A 29 7.88 7.30 12.42
CA VAL A 29 6.70 6.75 11.72
C VAL A 29 5.48 7.67 11.83
N ARG A 30 5.14 8.09 13.06
CA ARG A 30 3.92 8.90 13.30
C ARG A 30 3.95 10.25 12.59
N ARG A 31 5.13 10.92 12.57
CA ARG A 31 5.31 12.20 11.86
C ARG A 31 5.29 12.01 10.35
N ALA A 32 5.95 10.98 9.84
CA ALA A 32 5.94 10.68 8.42
C ALA A 32 4.50 10.45 7.92
N VAL A 33 3.71 9.65 8.65
CA VAL A 33 2.29 9.41 8.31
C VAL A 33 1.47 10.69 8.46
N PHE A 34 1.67 11.48 9.52
CA PHE A 34 0.97 12.76 9.71
C PHE A 34 1.16 13.69 8.51
N PHE A 35 2.41 13.96 8.10
CA PHE A 35 2.67 14.86 6.98
C PHE A 35 2.13 14.30 5.67
N SER A 36 2.24 12.99 5.43
CA SER A 36 1.67 12.34 4.25
C SER A 36 0.14 12.52 4.21
N GLN A 37 -0.56 12.27 5.31
CA GLN A 37 -2.00 12.43 5.39
C GLN A 37 -2.42 13.91 5.26
N ALA A 38 -1.71 14.83 5.91
CA ALA A 38 -2.01 16.27 5.84
C ALA A 38 -1.83 16.82 4.42
N ILE A 39 -0.75 16.47 3.74
CA ILE A 39 -0.49 16.91 2.35
C ILE A 39 -1.57 16.36 1.42
N GLY A 40 -1.88 15.06 1.49
CA GLY A 40 -2.93 14.46 0.67
C GLY A 40 -4.31 15.05 0.95
N PHE A 41 -4.65 15.28 2.23
CA PHE A 41 -5.90 15.92 2.63
C PHE A 41 -6.04 17.32 2.03
N VAL A 42 -5.00 18.15 2.12
CA VAL A 42 -5.03 19.53 1.56
C VAL A 42 -5.21 19.52 0.05
N ILE A 43 -4.45 18.68 -0.66
CA ILE A 43 -4.52 18.58 -2.13
C ILE A 43 -5.91 18.09 -2.56
N LEU A 44 -6.42 17.02 -1.94
CA LEU A 44 -7.71 16.45 -2.32
C LEU A 44 -8.88 17.35 -1.91
N THR A 45 -8.78 18.07 -0.79
CA THR A 45 -9.78 19.07 -0.41
C THR A 45 -9.82 20.21 -1.43
N ALA A 46 -8.67 20.74 -1.83
CA ALA A 46 -8.60 21.77 -2.89
C ALA A 46 -9.20 21.25 -4.19
N LEU A 47 -8.90 20.00 -4.59
CA LEU A 47 -9.47 19.37 -5.77
C LEU A 47 -11.00 19.20 -5.68
N LEU A 48 -11.51 18.81 -4.51
CA LEU A 48 -12.96 18.64 -4.30
C LEU A 48 -13.71 19.98 -4.38
N LEU A 49 -13.12 21.06 -3.89
CA LEU A 49 -13.74 22.39 -3.95
C LEU A 49 -13.87 22.94 -5.39
N THR A 50 -13.07 22.41 -6.33
CA THR A 50 -13.12 22.83 -7.75
C THR A 50 -14.07 21.98 -8.60
N THR A 51 -14.68 20.93 -8.04
CA THR A 51 -15.51 19.99 -8.80
C THR A 51 -16.88 19.82 -8.16
N ALA A 52 -17.94 19.72 -9.01
CA ALA A 52 -19.27 19.37 -8.53
C ALA A 52 -19.26 17.96 -7.88
N ILE A 53 -19.77 17.84 -6.65
CA ILE A 53 -19.74 16.59 -5.88
C ILE A 53 -21.14 15.98 -5.85
N PRO A 54 -21.42 14.92 -6.62
CA PRO A 54 -22.72 14.21 -6.58
C PRO A 54 -22.88 13.22 -5.44
N ALA A 55 -21.77 12.86 -4.75
CA ALA A 55 -21.69 11.62 -3.97
C ALA A 55 -22.25 11.67 -2.54
N PHE A 56 -22.71 12.82 -2.03
CA PHE A 56 -23.23 12.90 -0.65
C PHE A 56 -24.60 12.23 -0.45
N ALA A 57 -25.28 11.83 -1.51
CA ALA A 57 -26.57 11.12 -1.44
C ALA A 57 -26.46 9.61 -1.16
N ALA A 58 -25.25 9.09 -0.89
CA ALA A 58 -25.03 7.68 -0.61
C ALA A 58 -25.69 7.23 0.72
N SER A 59 -26.09 5.96 0.80
CA SER A 59 -26.72 5.39 1.99
C SER A 59 -25.77 5.37 3.19
N ARG A 60 -26.31 5.39 4.42
CA ARG A 60 -25.53 5.28 5.66
C ARG A 60 -24.63 4.04 5.70
N ARG A 61 -25.09 2.94 5.09
CA ARG A 61 -24.31 1.70 4.98
C ARG A 61 -23.04 1.89 4.15
N VAL A 62 -23.12 2.57 3.01
CA VAL A 62 -21.98 2.85 2.13
C VAL A 62 -20.97 3.74 2.85
N TRP A 63 -21.44 4.78 3.55
CA TRP A 63 -20.56 5.63 4.35
C TRP A 63 -19.87 4.87 5.49
N GLY A 64 -20.60 3.98 6.19
CA GLY A 64 -20.03 3.12 7.22
C GLY A 64 -18.93 2.19 6.70
N LEU A 65 -19.17 1.56 5.54
CA LEU A 65 -18.17 0.71 4.87
C LEU A 65 -16.98 1.53 4.38
N ALA A 66 -17.20 2.75 3.89
CA ALA A 66 -16.12 3.65 3.46
C ALA A 66 -15.24 4.09 4.65
N LEU A 67 -15.84 4.41 5.80
CA LEU A 67 -15.10 4.71 7.03
C LEU A 67 -14.30 3.51 7.52
N LEU A 68 -14.88 2.30 7.47
CA LEU A 68 -14.17 1.07 7.81
C LEU A 68 -12.97 0.84 6.87
N ALA A 69 -13.18 0.96 5.57
CA ALA A 69 -12.12 0.82 4.57
C ALA A 69 -11.01 1.88 4.77
N ALA A 70 -11.39 3.14 5.06
CA ALA A 70 -10.45 4.20 5.39
C ALA A 70 -9.64 3.87 6.66
N GLY A 71 -10.30 3.40 7.72
CA GLY A 71 -9.64 2.96 8.96
C GLY A 71 -8.65 1.83 8.72
N LEU A 72 -9.02 0.83 7.93
CA LEU A 72 -8.11 -0.26 7.54
C LEU A 72 -6.92 0.26 6.74
N THR A 73 -7.13 1.19 5.80
CA THR A 73 -6.03 1.83 5.05
C THR A 73 -5.07 2.56 5.98
N VAL A 74 -5.58 3.27 6.98
CA VAL A 74 -4.73 3.96 7.98
C VAL A 74 -3.92 2.97 8.80
N GLY A 75 -4.57 1.91 9.29
CA GLY A 75 -3.89 0.82 10.01
C GLY A 75 -2.79 0.18 9.17
N ALA A 76 -3.09 -0.08 7.89
CA ALA A 76 -2.13 -0.58 6.92
C ALA A 76 -0.95 0.38 6.72
N THR A 77 -1.21 1.68 6.55
CA THR A 77 -0.17 2.70 6.36
C THR A 77 0.75 2.82 7.57
N LEU A 78 0.21 2.75 8.78
CA LEU A 78 1.01 2.76 10.01
C LEU A 78 1.86 1.49 10.12
N ALA A 79 1.27 0.33 9.86
CA ALA A 79 1.98 -0.94 9.89
C ALA A 79 3.09 -0.99 8.82
N LEU A 80 2.80 -0.56 7.60
CA LEU A 80 3.76 -0.45 6.51
C LEU A 80 4.92 0.48 6.86
N SER A 81 4.60 1.67 7.37
CA SER A 81 5.63 2.64 7.77
C SER A 81 6.50 2.09 8.90
N GLN A 82 5.92 1.35 9.85
CA GLN A 82 6.66 0.68 10.91
C GLN A 82 7.53 -0.46 10.35
N ALA A 83 7.00 -1.27 9.43
CA ALA A 83 7.76 -2.32 8.78
C ALA A 83 9.01 -1.77 8.08
N PHE A 84 8.86 -0.69 7.30
CA PHE A 84 9.98 -0.02 6.63
C PHE A 84 10.94 0.70 7.59
N ALA A 85 10.46 1.17 8.74
CA ALA A 85 11.33 1.79 9.73
C ALA A 85 12.32 0.81 10.33
N ILE A 86 11.91 -0.43 10.56
CA ILE A 86 12.70 -1.47 11.26
C ILE A 86 13.24 -2.56 10.33
N GLY A 87 12.69 -2.69 9.11
CA GLY A 87 13.05 -3.73 8.15
C GLY A 87 13.77 -3.21 6.91
N LYS A 88 14.16 -4.15 6.04
CA LYS A 88 14.73 -3.85 4.72
C LYS A 88 13.63 -3.61 3.71
N ALA A 89 13.73 -2.53 2.91
CA ALA A 89 12.74 -2.22 1.88
C ALA A 89 12.62 -3.36 0.85
N ALA A 90 13.74 -3.99 0.50
CA ALA A 90 13.79 -5.11 -0.41
C ALA A 90 13.01 -6.34 0.06
N LEU A 91 12.78 -6.50 1.38
CA LEU A 91 11.96 -7.57 1.95
C LEU A 91 10.51 -7.13 2.21
N VAL A 92 10.35 -5.94 2.81
CA VAL A 92 9.04 -5.42 3.26
C VAL A 92 8.10 -5.18 2.07
N ALA A 93 8.59 -4.52 1.00
CA ALA A 93 7.74 -4.12 -0.11
C ALA A 93 7.07 -5.31 -0.82
N PRO A 94 7.79 -6.38 -1.21
CA PRO A 94 7.15 -7.55 -1.82
C PRO A 94 6.17 -8.26 -0.88
N LEU A 95 6.47 -8.33 0.43
CA LEU A 95 5.57 -8.95 1.40
C LEU A 95 4.23 -8.20 1.48
N VAL A 96 4.27 -6.88 1.46
CA VAL A 96 3.05 -6.06 1.48
C VAL A 96 2.22 -6.25 0.22
N THR A 97 2.83 -6.45 -0.96
CA THR A 97 2.08 -6.70 -2.20
C THR A 97 1.22 -7.98 -2.16
N SER A 98 1.42 -8.86 -1.16
CA SER A 98 0.50 -9.98 -0.90
C SER A 98 -0.92 -9.53 -0.51
N TYR A 99 -1.17 -8.22 -0.34
CA TYR A 99 -2.54 -7.68 -0.21
C TYR A 99 -3.46 -8.12 -1.36
N GLY A 100 -2.91 -8.32 -2.56
CA GLY A 100 -3.66 -8.86 -3.70
C GLY A 100 -4.24 -10.25 -3.43
N ALA A 101 -3.46 -11.12 -2.77
CA ALA A 101 -3.94 -12.44 -2.35
C ALA A 101 -5.07 -12.35 -1.33
N VAL A 102 -4.97 -11.41 -0.37
CA VAL A 102 -6.02 -11.16 0.62
C VAL A 102 -7.29 -10.67 -0.06
N THR A 103 -7.18 -9.70 -0.98
CA THR A 103 -8.32 -9.18 -1.76
C THR A 103 -9.01 -10.30 -2.53
N THR A 104 -8.23 -11.14 -3.22
CA THR A 104 -8.72 -12.28 -4.00
C THR A 104 -9.45 -13.31 -3.11
N LEU A 105 -8.86 -13.63 -1.95
CA LEU A 105 -9.49 -14.55 -0.99
C LEU A 105 -10.83 -14.01 -0.49
N LEU A 106 -10.90 -12.71 -0.16
CA LEU A 106 -12.14 -12.08 0.29
C LEU A 106 -13.20 -12.02 -0.82
N SER A 107 -12.79 -11.80 -2.08
CA SER A 107 -13.68 -11.88 -3.24
C SER A 107 -14.29 -13.27 -3.39
N TRP A 108 -13.47 -14.31 -3.24
CA TRP A 108 -13.94 -15.69 -3.26
C TRP A 108 -14.93 -16.00 -2.14
N LEU A 109 -14.60 -15.64 -0.90
CA LEU A 109 -15.50 -15.78 0.25
C LEU A 109 -16.78 -14.95 0.06
N GLY A 110 -16.70 -13.85 -0.67
CA GLY A 110 -17.82 -13.00 -1.08
C GLY A 110 -18.69 -13.57 -2.22
N GLY A 111 -18.40 -14.81 -2.66
CA GLY A 111 -19.20 -15.56 -3.66
C GLY A 111 -18.68 -15.44 -5.10
N GLU A 112 -17.54 -14.79 -5.33
CA GLU A 112 -16.92 -14.77 -6.66
C GLU A 112 -16.30 -16.13 -6.98
N ARG A 113 -16.48 -16.62 -8.21
CA ARG A 113 -15.89 -17.89 -8.65
C ARG A 113 -14.45 -17.64 -9.06
N LEU A 114 -13.51 -18.32 -8.40
CA LEU A 114 -12.09 -18.27 -8.78
C LEU A 114 -11.76 -19.39 -9.76
N GLY A 115 -11.06 -19.05 -10.82
CA GLY A 115 -10.51 -20.05 -11.73
C GLY A 115 -9.26 -20.74 -11.15
N ALA A 116 -8.88 -21.84 -11.79
CA ALA A 116 -7.71 -22.63 -11.37
C ALA A 116 -6.41 -21.80 -11.34
N LEU A 117 -6.24 -20.88 -12.29
CA LEU A 117 -5.05 -20.03 -12.37
C LEU A 117 -4.98 -19.05 -11.18
N THR A 118 -6.12 -18.48 -10.75
CA THR A 118 -6.17 -17.62 -9.56
C THR A 118 -5.81 -18.39 -8.30
N LEU A 119 -6.32 -19.62 -8.14
CA LEU A 119 -5.97 -20.48 -7.01
C LEU A 119 -4.48 -20.84 -7.01
N ALA A 120 -3.92 -21.14 -8.18
CA ALA A 120 -2.49 -21.39 -8.33
C ALA A 120 -1.67 -20.14 -7.97
N GLY A 121 -2.05 -18.96 -8.46
CA GLY A 121 -1.40 -17.69 -8.13
C GLY A 121 -1.44 -17.38 -6.63
N LEU A 122 -2.58 -17.65 -5.98
CA LEU A 122 -2.71 -17.51 -4.53
C LEU A 122 -1.74 -18.44 -3.77
N ALA A 123 -1.67 -19.71 -4.16
CA ALA A 123 -0.76 -20.68 -3.56
C ALA A 123 0.71 -20.27 -3.74
N VAL A 124 1.08 -19.83 -4.96
CA VAL A 124 2.44 -19.35 -5.27
C VAL A 124 2.77 -18.10 -4.45
N CYS A 125 1.84 -17.14 -4.32
CA CYS A 125 2.04 -15.95 -3.50
C CYS A 125 2.29 -16.30 -2.03
N LEU A 126 1.45 -17.15 -1.43
CA LEU A 126 1.59 -17.60 -0.05
C LEU A 126 2.91 -18.37 0.18
N PHE A 127 3.30 -19.23 -0.76
CA PHE A 127 4.58 -19.93 -0.71
C PHE A 127 5.76 -18.97 -0.75
N GLY A 128 5.71 -17.95 -1.60
CA GLY A 128 6.72 -16.90 -1.67
C GLY A 128 6.83 -16.09 -0.38
N VAL A 129 5.71 -15.80 0.29
CA VAL A 129 5.71 -15.16 1.62
C VAL A 129 6.46 -16.00 2.63
N ILE A 130 6.20 -17.33 2.68
CA ILE A 130 6.89 -18.25 3.57
C ILE A 130 8.40 -18.27 3.30
N LEU A 131 8.81 -18.40 2.03
CA LEU A 131 10.21 -18.37 1.64
C LEU A 131 10.90 -17.06 2.02
N SER A 132 10.24 -15.91 1.81
CA SER A 132 10.78 -14.59 2.18
C SER A 132 10.99 -14.44 3.69
N ALA A 133 10.16 -15.10 4.50
CA ALA A 133 10.25 -15.08 5.95
C ALA A 133 11.36 -15.99 6.50
N MET A 134 11.87 -16.94 5.71
CA MET A 134 12.92 -17.88 6.14
C MET A 134 14.30 -17.20 6.12
N GLU A 135 15.01 -17.27 7.25
CA GLU A 135 16.42 -16.84 7.37
C GLU A 135 17.33 -18.08 7.54
N PRO A 136 17.95 -18.60 6.47
CA PRO A 136 18.86 -19.73 6.63
C PRO A 136 20.15 -19.32 7.33
N GLY A 137 20.44 -19.93 8.46
CA GLY A 137 21.80 -19.99 9.02
C GLY A 137 22.36 -18.76 9.71
N ARG A 138 21.55 -17.77 10.09
CA ARG A 138 22.05 -16.62 10.83
C ARG A 138 22.13 -16.92 12.32
N GLN A 139 23.39 -17.04 12.82
CA GLN A 139 23.66 -16.81 14.23
C GLN A 139 23.21 -15.39 14.60
N PRO A 140 22.77 -15.13 15.82
CA PRO A 140 22.28 -13.82 16.23
C PRO A 140 23.45 -12.84 16.33
N GLU A 141 23.96 -12.37 15.20
CA GLU A 141 24.72 -11.14 15.18
C GLU A 141 23.76 -9.99 15.46
N LYS A 142 24.17 -9.04 16.26
CA LYS A 142 23.53 -7.85 16.86
C LYS A 142 22.47 -7.07 16.06
N SER A 143 22.00 -7.57 14.95
CA SER A 143 20.89 -7.04 14.15
C SER A 143 19.66 -7.89 14.52
N GLY A 144 18.68 -7.28 15.18
CA GLY A 144 17.48 -7.95 15.68
C GLY A 144 16.76 -8.80 14.63
N SER A 145 15.99 -9.77 15.07
CA SER A 145 15.16 -10.66 14.22
C SER A 145 14.39 -9.87 13.16
N ALA A 146 14.36 -10.35 11.92
CA ALA A 146 13.53 -9.78 10.84
C ALA A 146 12.02 -9.97 11.09
N TRP A 147 11.66 -10.82 12.04
CA TRP A 147 10.28 -11.20 12.32
C TRP A 147 9.33 -10.04 12.61
N PRO A 148 9.67 -8.99 13.40
CA PRO A 148 8.78 -7.86 13.60
C PRO A 148 8.45 -7.12 12.30
N SER A 149 9.41 -6.92 11.39
CA SER A 149 9.16 -6.24 10.13
C SER A 149 8.27 -7.08 9.20
N ILE A 150 8.46 -8.41 9.20
CA ILE A 150 7.61 -9.35 8.47
C ILE A 150 6.18 -9.30 9.03
N ALA A 151 6.01 -9.36 10.35
CA ALA A 151 4.70 -9.30 10.99
C ALA A 151 3.95 -8.00 10.64
N TYR A 152 4.62 -6.85 10.71
CA TYR A 152 4.03 -5.57 10.29
C TYR A 152 3.72 -5.54 8.79
N SER A 153 4.54 -6.15 7.94
CA SER A 153 4.27 -6.24 6.49
C SER A 153 3.02 -7.06 6.21
N LEU A 154 2.87 -8.21 6.86
CA LEU A 154 1.69 -9.06 6.71
C LEU A 154 0.43 -8.40 7.28
N MET A 155 0.54 -7.70 8.41
CA MET A 155 -0.56 -6.91 8.95
C MET A 155 -0.97 -5.80 7.97
N ALA A 156 -0.01 -5.11 7.36
CA ALA A 156 -0.29 -4.12 6.33
C ALA A 156 -0.99 -4.75 5.11
N ALA A 157 -0.53 -5.91 4.65
CA ALA A 157 -1.14 -6.65 3.55
C ALA A 157 -2.59 -7.06 3.85
N LEU A 158 -2.86 -7.57 5.06
CA LEU A 158 -4.22 -7.91 5.50
C LEU A 158 -5.13 -6.69 5.52
N CYS A 159 -4.68 -5.60 6.09
CA CYS A 159 -5.46 -4.36 6.19
C CYS A 159 -5.70 -3.73 4.80
N TYR A 160 -4.66 -3.61 3.95
CA TYR A 160 -4.83 -3.10 2.59
C TYR A 160 -5.73 -3.99 1.75
N GLY A 161 -5.52 -5.31 1.77
CA GLY A 161 -6.33 -6.25 0.99
C GLY A 161 -7.81 -6.20 1.38
N SER A 162 -8.10 -6.14 2.67
CA SER A 162 -9.46 -5.99 3.18
C SER A 162 -10.06 -4.64 2.78
N SER A 163 -9.28 -3.56 2.87
CA SER A 163 -9.71 -2.23 2.47
C SER A 163 -10.00 -2.15 0.97
N PHE A 164 -9.12 -2.67 0.12
CA PHE A 164 -9.32 -2.66 -1.33
C PHE A 164 -10.53 -3.49 -1.76
N TRP A 165 -10.76 -4.65 -1.13
CA TRP A 165 -11.96 -5.43 -1.35
C TRP A 165 -13.24 -4.65 -0.99
N LEU A 166 -13.28 -4.02 0.18
CA LEU A 166 -14.41 -3.18 0.60
C LEU A 166 -14.61 -2.00 -0.36
N GLN A 167 -13.54 -1.34 -0.75
CA GLN A 167 -13.59 -0.23 -1.69
C GLN A 167 -14.10 -0.67 -3.05
N GLY A 168 -13.50 -1.71 -3.64
CA GLY A 168 -13.86 -2.19 -4.98
C GLY A 168 -15.32 -2.65 -5.08
N LYS A 169 -15.78 -3.40 -4.08
CA LYS A 169 -17.11 -4.01 -4.10
C LYS A 169 -18.23 -3.05 -3.71
N TYR A 170 -18.00 -2.14 -2.75
CA TYR A 170 -19.10 -1.40 -2.11
C TYR A 170 -19.00 0.12 -2.22
N THR A 171 -17.80 0.70 -2.19
CA THR A 171 -17.70 2.14 -1.99
C THR A 171 -17.29 2.91 -3.24
N LEU A 172 -16.33 2.45 -4.01
CA LEU A 172 -15.90 3.08 -5.26
C LEU A 172 -17.02 3.18 -6.32
N PRO A 173 -17.87 2.16 -6.53
CA PRO A 173 -18.97 2.28 -7.49
C PRO A 173 -19.98 3.37 -7.13
N VAL A 174 -20.11 3.74 -5.85
CA VAL A 174 -21.11 4.71 -5.37
C VAL A 174 -20.50 6.08 -5.12
N LEU A 175 -19.36 6.14 -4.40
CA LEU A 175 -18.72 7.39 -3.98
C LEU A 175 -17.73 7.93 -5.01
N GLY A 176 -17.27 7.07 -5.90
CA GLY A 176 -16.21 7.38 -6.83
C GLY A 176 -14.82 7.51 -6.19
N PRO A 177 -13.74 7.54 -7.00
CA PRO A 177 -12.37 7.54 -6.52
C PRO A 177 -12.02 8.79 -5.69
N ARG A 178 -12.47 9.97 -6.10
CA ARG A 178 -12.10 11.25 -5.45
C ARG A 178 -12.60 11.34 -4.02
N VAL A 179 -13.88 11.01 -3.79
CA VAL A 179 -14.48 11.06 -2.45
C VAL A 179 -13.90 9.97 -1.57
N SER A 180 -13.69 8.76 -2.11
CA SER A 180 -13.09 7.64 -1.36
C SER A 180 -11.66 7.97 -0.91
N LEU A 181 -10.84 8.55 -1.78
CA LEU A 181 -9.48 8.99 -1.43
C LEU A 181 -9.49 10.12 -0.41
N TRP A 182 -10.30 11.16 -0.64
CA TRP A 182 -10.43 12.26 0.32
C TRP A 182 -10.84 11.78 1.70
N LEU A 183 -11.82 10.87 1.78
CA LEU A 183 -12.25 10.27 3.04
C LEU A 183 -11.09 9.49 3.71
N GLY A 184 -10.32 8.71 2.94
CA GLY A 184 -9.16 7.98 3.43
C GLY A 184 -8.13 8.91 4.08
N TYR A 185 -7.76 10.00 3.41
CA TYR A 185 -6.82 10.98 3.94
C TYR A 185 -7.39 11.76 5.13
N THR A 186 -8.69 12.06 5.12
CA THR A 186 -9.38 12.72 6.25
C THR A 186 -9.36 11.84 7.50
N VAL A 187 -9.76 10.57 7.36
CA VAL A 187 -9.75 9.59 8.46
C VAL A 187 -8.31 9.35 8.94
N GLY A 188 -7.36 9.27 8.02
CA GLY A 188 -5.94 9.10 8.33
C GLY A 188 -5.39 10.26 9.15
N LEU A 189 -5.65 11.48 8.74
CA LEU A 189 -5.23 12.68 9.47
C LEU A 189 -5.88 12.74 10.85
N ALA A 190 -7.20 12.49 10.93
CA ALA A 190 -7.93 12.47 12.19
C ALA A 190 -7.39 11.38 13.15
N ALA A 191 -7.16 10.16 12.64
CA ALA A 191 -6.63 9.06 13.44
C ALA A 191 -5.25 9.39 14.03
N VAL A 192 -4.33 9.92 13.19
CA VAL A 192 -2.99 10.28 13.67
C VAL A 192 -3.05 11.41 14.71
N LEU A 193 -3.94 12.39 14.53
CA LEU A 193 -4.13 13.47 15.51
C LEU A 193 -4.73 12.97 16.83
N ILE A 194 -5.66 12.01 16.78
CA ILE A 194 -6.31 11.45 17.97
C ILE A 194 -5.34 10.53 18.74
N LEU A 195 -4.61 9.68 18.01
CA LEU A 195 -3.71 8.69 18.61
C LEU A 195 -2.41 9.29 19.16
N ASN A 196 -2.13 10.57 18.88
CA ASN A 196 -0.92 11.23 19.38
C ASN A 196 -1.26 12.29 20.42
N THR A 197 -0.77 12.10 21.63
CA THR A 197 -0.92 13.03 22.75
C THR A 197 -0.01 14.25 22.64
N ASP A 198 1.21 14.06 22.12
CA ASP A 198 2.18 15.14 21.88
C ASP A 198 2.02 15.72 20.47
N ARG A 199 1.06 16.64 20.34
CA ARG A 199 0.79 17.34 19.07
C ARG A 199 1.94 18.29 18.66
N ARG A 200 2.70 18.84 19.63
CA ARG A 200 3.83 19.73 19.31
C ARG A 200 4.95 18.98 18.62
N ALA A 201 5.31 17.81 19.13
CA ALA A 201 6.30 16.96 18.49
C ALA A 201 5.81 16.48 17.12
N LEU A 202 4.51 16.18 16.97
CA LEU A 202 3.93 15.71 15.72
C LEU A 202 4.03 16.75 14.58
N VAL A 203 3.68 18.02 14.87
CA VAL A 203 3.68 19.12 13.90
C VAL A 203 5.01 19.87 13.80
N ALA A 204 6.03 19.48 14.57
CA ALA A 204 7.34 20.12 14.52
C ALA A 204 7.86 20.18 13.08
N ARG A 205 8.35 21.34 12.67
CA ARG A 205 8.79 21.57 11.28
C ARG A 205 9.91 20.60 10.91
N PRO A 206 9.77 19.81 9.82
CA PRO A 206 10.87 19.02 9.31
C PRO A 206 11.93 19.95 8.71
N SER A 207 13.18 19.48 8.62
CA SER A 207 14.18 20.19 7.83
C SER A 207 13.72 20.29 6.36
N TRP A 208 14.27 21.23 5.59
CA TRP A 208 13.88 21.43 4.20
C TRP A 208 14.05 20.15 3.35
N ARG A 209 15.13 19.37 3.61
CA ARG A 209 15.36 18.08 2.94
C ARG A 209 14.31 17.03 3.31
N GLN A 210 14.00 16.92 4.60
CA GLN A 210 12.95 16.01 5.07
C GLN A 210 11.58 16.41 4.51
N GLY A 211 11.27 17.72 4.50
CA GLY A 211 10.05 18.26 3.92
C GLY A 211 9.92 17.93 2.43
N GLY A 212 11.00 18.04 1.66
CA GLY A 212 11.05 17.64 0.25
C GLY A 212 10.79 16.16 0.04
N LEU A 213 11.38 15.27 0.85
CA LEU A 213 11.15 13.83 0.77
C LEU A 213 9.72 13.44 1.17
N LEU A 214 9.16 14.08 2.20
CA LEU A 214 7.77 13.87 2.62
C LEU A 214 6.79 14.32 1.52
N LEU A 215 7.05 15.50 0.92
CA LEU A 215 6.23 16.00 -0.19
C LEU A 215 6.32 15.08 -1.41
N ALA A 216 7.52 14.65 -1.79
CA ALA A 216 7.74 13.73 -2.90
C ALA A 216 6.99 12.41 -2.68
N ALA A 217 7.11 11.79 -1.48
CA ALA A 217 6.38 10.57 -1.14
C ALA A 217 4.86 10.76 -1.24
N SER A 218 4.34 11.90 -0.75
CA SER A 218 2.90 12.19 -0.77
C SER A 218 2.39 12.41 -2.18
N LEU A 219 3.11 13.14 -3.02
CA LEU A 219 2.74 13.38 -4.42
C LEU A 219 2.81 12.10 -5.25
N LEU A 220 3.84 11.28 -5.06
CA LEU A 220 3.94 9.98 -5.71
C LEU A 220 2.83 9.03 -5.27
N SER A 221 2.52 8.98 -3.97
CA SER A 221 1.38 8.19 -3.47
C SER A 221 0.07 8.60 -4.12
N LEU A 222 -0.22 9.90 -4.13
CA LEU A 222 -1.43 10.45 -4.75
C LEU A 222 -1.43 10.22 -6.27
N GLY A 223 -0.28 10.38 -6.94
CA GLY A 223 -0.09 10.09 -8.36
C GLY A 223 -0.38 8.62 -8.68
N GLY A 224 0.11 7.70 -7.86
CA GLY A 224 -0.16 6.26 -7.99
C GLY A 224 -1.64 5.92 -7.86
N PHE A 225 -2.33 6.46 -6.85
CA PHE A 225 -3.77 6.28 -6.71
C PHE A 225 -4.57 6.89 -7.86
N THR A 226 -4.14 8.06 -8.37
CA THR A 226 -4.78 8.70 -9.52
C THR A 226 -4.58 7.87 -10.78
N ALA A 227 -3.36 7.42 -11.06
CA ALA A 227 -3.06 6.55 -12.19
C ALA A 227 -3.86 5.24 -12.12
N PHE A 228 -3.90 4.60 -10.94
CA PHE A 228 -4.72 3.41 -10.73
C PHE A 228 -6.20 3.67 -11.01
N ALA A 229 -6.78 4.74 -10.46
CA ALA A 229 -8.20 5.06 -10.64
C ALA A 229 -8.53 5.40 -12.10
N VAL A 230 -7.68 6.14 -12.80
CA VAL A 230 -7.86 6.46 -14.22
C VAL A 230 -7.74 5.21 -15.07
N GLY A 231 -6.74 4.37 -14.83
CA GLY A 231 -6.55 3.12 -15.56
C GLY A 231 -7.71 2.14 -15.36
N ALA A 232 -8.16 1.98 -14.12
CA ALA A 232 -9.29 1.13 -13.77
C ALA A 232 -10.63 1.63 -14.36
N GLY A 233 -10.78 2.95 -14.48
CA GLY A 233 -11.99 3.54 -15.09
C GLY A 233 -11.98 3.54 -16.63
N ALA A 234 -10.81 3.47 -17.26
CA ALA A 234 -10.66 3.54 -18.72
C ALA A 234 -10.44 2.18 -19.40
N GLY A 235 -10.22 1.11 -18.63
CA GLY A 235 -9.90 -0.21 -19.18
C GLY A 235 -10.11 -1.33 -18.15
N SER A 236 -9.28 -2.37 -18.23
CA SER A 236 -9.39 -3.51 -17.32
C SER A 236 -8.79 -3.21 -15.95
N VAL A 237 -9.62 -3.25 -14.91
CA VAL A 237 -9.19 -3.16 -13.50
C VAL A 237 -8.14 -4.23 -13.18
N ALA A 238 -8.33 -5.45 -13.71
CA ALA A 238 -7.38 -6.55 -13.53
C ALA A 238 -6.00 -6.21 -14.07
N VAL A 239 -5.89 -5.69 -15.30
CA VAL A 239 -4.61 -5.31 -15.91
C VAL A 239 -3.91 -4.23 -15.09
N VAL A 240 -4.62 -3.18 -14.69
CA VAL A 240 -4.06 -2.09 -13.87
C VAL A 240 -3.58 -2.62 -12.52
N THR A 241 -4.36 -3.49 -11.89
CA THR A 241 -4.00 -4.08 -10.58
C THR A 241 -2.75 -4.96 -10.70
N VAL A 242 -2.70 -5.86 -11.70
CA VAL A 242 -1.51 -6.69 -11.96
C VAL A 242 -0.26 -5.84 -12.10
N LEU A 243 -0.32 -4.85 -12.98
CA LEU A 243 0.85 -4.03 -13.24
C LEU A 243 1.25 -3.19 -12.02
N SER A 244 0.27 -2.72 -11.24
CA SER A 244 0.56 -1.96 -10.02
C SER A 244 1.24 -2.79 -8.92
N THR A 245 1.06 -4.12 -8.88
CA THR A 245 1.76 -4.99 -7.92
C THR A 245 3.27 -5.06 -8.15
N LEU A 246 3.74 -4.66 -9.35
CA LEU A 246 5.18 -4.51 -9.62
C LEU A 246 5.84 -3.44 -8.73
N SER A 247 5.06 -2.60 -8.06
CA SER A 247 5.56 -1.62 -7.07
C SER A 247 6.45 -2.27 -6.01
N GLY A 248 6.10 -3.46 -5.52
CA GLY A 248 6.92 -4.20 -4.57
C GLY A 248 8.31 -4.56 -5.11
N GLY A 249 8.38 -4.95 -6.39
CA GLY A 249 9.65 -5.21 -7.08
C GLY A 249 10.48 -3.93 -7.27
N ILE A 250 9.84 -2.82 -7.62
CA ILE A 250 10.49 -1.51 -7.77
C ILE A 250 11.06 -1.03 -6.43
N ALA A 251 10.29 -1.11 -5.35
CA ALA A 251 10.74 -0.72 -4.02
C ALA A 251 11.90 -1.62 -3.53
N ALA A 252 11.81 -2.94 -3.78
CA ALA A 252 12.87 -3.88 -3.46
C ALA A 252 14.18 -3.56 -4.23
N LEU A 253 14.06 -3.25 -5.52
CA LEU A 253 15.20 -2.86 -6.36
C LEU A 253 15.83 -1.55 -5.87
N LEU A 254 15.02 -0.54 -5.55
CA LEU A 254 15.51 0.72 -5.00
C LEU A 254 16.21 0.52 -3.64
N GLY A 255 15.66 -0.34 -2.76
CA GLY A 255 16.30 -0.71 -1.50
C GLY A 255 17.64 -1.40 -1.70
N ALA A 256 17.72 -2.37 -2.62
CA ALA A 256 18.95 -3.07 -2.92
C ALA A 256 20.01 -2.16 -3.53
N LEU A 257 19.63 -1.30 -4.50
CA LEU A 257 20.60 -0.45 -5.23
C LEU A 257 21.01 0.79 -4.43
N LEU A 258 20.06 1.52 -3.83
CA LEU A 258 20.35 2.82 -3.20
C LEU A 258 20.72 2.67 -1.73
N LEU A 259 20.10 1.75 -0.99
CA LEU A 259 20.43 1.48 0.42
C LEU A 259 21.45 0.33 0.58
N ARG A 260 21.85 -0.32 -0.53
CA ARG A 260 22.76 -1.48 -0.53
C ARG A 260 22.28 -2.59 0.42
N GLU A 261 20.97 -2.77 0.49
CA GLU A 261 20.36 -3.82 1.30
C GLU A 261 20.73 -5.21 0.74
N ARG A 262 21.18 -6.11 1.62
CA ARG A 262 21.54 -7.47 1.22
C ARG A 262 20.43 -8.43 1.67
N LEU A 263 19.90 -9.19 0.74
CA LEU A 263 18.99 -10.31 0.99
C LEU A 263 19.74 -11.61 0.75
N SER A 264 19.36 -12.66 1.47
CA SER A 264 19.84 -14.02 1.18
C SER A 264 19.24 -14.51 -0.15
N GLY A 265 19.88 -15.52 -0.77
CA GLY A 265 19.35 -16.12 -2.00
C GLY A 265 17.91 -16.67 -1.83
N LEU A 266 17.60 -17.23 -0.65
CA LEU A 266 16.27 -17.74 -0.32
C LEU A 266 15.25 -16.61 -0.19
N GLN A 267 15.63 -15.49 0.42
CA GLN A 267 14.77 -14.31 0.50
C GLN A 267 14.50 -13.72 -0.88
N TRP A 268 15.53 -13.66 -1.77
CA TRP A 268 15.33 -13.25 -3.16
C TRP A 268 14.39 -14.19 -3.91
N LEU A 269 14.54 -15.50 -3.74
CA LEU A 269 13.63 -16.48 -4.33
C LEU A 269 12.20 -16.25 -3.83
N GLY A 270 12.01 -16.04 -2.53
CA GLY A 270 10.72 -15.72 -1.94
C GLY A 270 10.09 -14.45 -2.51
N VAL A 271 10.87 -13.36 -2.62
CA VAL A 271 10.45 -12.08 -3.23
C VAL A 271 9.96 -12.28 -4.65
N LEU A 272 10.76 -12.96 -5.49
CA LEU A 272 10.39 -13.24 -6.89
C LEU A 272 9.14 -14.13 -6.98
N THR A 273 8.99 -15.09 -6.06
CA THR A 273 7.82 -15.97 -5.99
C THR A 273 6.56 -15.21 -5.60
N VAL A 274 6.63 -14.27 -4.61
CA VAL A 274 5.50 -13.40 -4.26
C VAL A 274 5.07 -12.56 -5.47
N LEU A 275 6.02 -11.94 -6.16
CA LEU A 275 5.72 -11.12 -7.34
C LEU A 275 5.12 -11.95 -8.48
N ALA A 276 5.65 -13.14 -8.74
CA ALA A 276 5.10 -14.06 -9.75
C ALA A 276 3.67 -14.52 -9.37
N GLY A 277 3.44 -14.86 -8.10
CA GLY A 277 2.11 -15.21 -7.60
C GLY A 277 1.13 -14.04 -7.71
N ALA A 278 1.54 -12.83 -7.35
CA ALA A 278 0.72 -11.62 -7.47
C ALA A 278 0.33 -11.34 -8.94
N VAL A 279 1.25 -11.51 -9.88
CA VAL A 279 0.95 -11.42 -11.32
C VAL A 279 -0.02 -12.52 -11.75
N ALA A 280 0.23 -13.78 -11.35
CA ALA A 280 -0.63 -14.91 -11.72
C ALA A 280 -2.07 -14.80 -11.20
N LEU A 281 -2.28 -14.16 -10.04
CA LEU A 281 -3.62 -13.90 -9.50
C LEU A 281 -4.53 -13.13 -10.46
N HIS A 282 -3.97 -12.35 -11.36
CA HIS A 282 -4.68 -11.41 -12.20
C HIS A 282 -4.68 -11.78 -13.71
N LEU A 283 -4.00 -12.87 -14.09
CA LEU A 283 -3.92 -13.30 -15.50
C LEU A 283 -5.20 -14.00 -16.02
N GLN A 284 -6.31 -13.96 -15.31
CA GLN A 284 -7.55 -14.56 -15.79
C GLN A 284 -8.14 -13.75 -16.95
N PRO A 285 -8.51 -14.40 -18.05
CA PRO A 285 -9.42 -13.79 -19.00
C PRO A 285 -10.77 -13.54 -18.29
N ALA A 286 -11.30 -12.34 -18.51
CA ALA A 286 -12.61 -11.91 -18.03
C ALA A 286 -13.73 -12.81 -18.55
#